data_1ace66bbd1a9c9513f2850714a0d4736
#
_entry.id   1ace66bbd1a9c9513f2850714a0d4736
#
_cell.length_a   1.000
_cell.length_b   1.000
_cell.length_c   1.000
_cell.angle_alpha   90.00
_cell.angle_beta   90.00
_cell.angle_gamma   90.00
#
_symmetry.space_group_name_H-M   'P 1'
#
loop_
_entity.id
_entity.type
_entity.pdbx_description
1 polymer ?
#
loop_
_entity_poly.entity_id
_entity_poly.type
_entity_poly.pdbx_seq_one_letter_code
_entity_poly.pdbx_strand_id
1 'polypeptide(L)'
;VGAIVAGIDFLWAFGSLTAYYMIVTKTFDIPKLLKYVDWKLVAWVALIIFLANLVRTNTNEIKDFLGNTGLDINTISGFTLLSLFSFAGAFALGSSSRFGAITVILASIYGLEYLPWFFAVDFCGYLISPMHKCVTIGMLYFGTKLRYYLTILCGWGGLVIATAGIGLIFS
;
A
#
# COMPACT_ATOMS: atom_id res chain seq x y z
N VAL A 1 8.04 16.47 2.25
CA VAL A 1 7.84 16.72 0.82
C VAL A 1 9.06 17.43 0.24
N GLY A 2 9.49 18.58 0.77
CA GLY A 2 10.64 19.31 0.25
C GLY A 2 11.96 18.51 0.19
N ALA A 3 12.25 17.66 1.17
CA ALA A 3 13.46 16.85 1.21
C ALA A 3 13.46 15.76 0.11
N ILE A 4 12.29 15.21 -0.24
CA ILE A 4 12.15 14.22 -1.31
C ILE A 4 12.37 14.88 -2.67
N VAL A 5 11.85 16.10 -2.86
CA VAL A 5 12.07 16.90 -4.08
C VAL A 5 13.55 17.27 -4.25
N ALA A 6 14.30 17.44 -3.16
CA ALA A 6 15.74 17.69 -3.19
C ALA A 6 16.61 16.44 -3.38
N GLY A 7 15.99 15.25 -3.62
CA GLY A 7 16.73 14.00 -3.82
C GLY A 7 17.38 13.43 -2.55
N ILE A 8 16.97 13.91 -1.38
CA ILE A 8 17.45 13.37 -0.10
C ILE A 8 16.73 12.06 0.15
N ASP A 9 17.47 11.00 0.44
CA ASP A 9 16.92 9.70 0.79
C ASP A 9 15.91 9.85 1.93
N PHE A 10 14.74 9.25 1.75
CA PHE A 10 13.63 9.29 2.69
C PHE A 10 14.05 8.88 4.13
N LEU A 11 14.91 7.88 4.24
CA LEU A 11 15.45 7.41 5.53
C LEU A 11 16.23 8.51 6.25
N TRP A 12 17.06 9.27 5.55
CA TRP A 12 17.82 10.37 6.13
C TRP A 12 16.93 11.56 6.49
N ALA A 13 15.95 11.88 5.63
CA ALA A 13 15.01 12.95 5.91
C ALA A 13 14.14 12.65 7.14
N PHE A 14 13.65 11.42 7.25
CA PHE A 14 12.80 11.00 8.36
C PHE A 14 13.62 10.82 9.65
N GLY A 15 14.81 10.23 9.55
CA GLY A 15 15.72 10.05 10.68
C GLY A 15 16.18 11.39 11.29
N SER A 16 16.54 12.36 10.46
CA SER A 16 16.95 13.70 10.93
C SER A 16 15.79 14.47 11.58
N LEU A 17 14.58 14.38 11.01
CA LEU A 17 13.39 15.00 11.59
C LEU A 17 13.05 14.39 12.96
N THR A 18 13.14 13.07 13.06
CA THR A 18 12.90 12.34 14.31
C THR A 18 13.95 12.70 15.36
N ALA A 19 15.23 12.73 14.99
CA ALA A 19 16.32 13.14 15.88
C ALA A 19 16.14 14.60 16.36
N TYR A 20 15.80 15.51 15.44
CA TYR A 20 15.50 16.90 15.78
C TYR A 20 14.34 16.99 16.80
N TYR A 21 13.24 16.28 16.55
CA TYR A 21 12.10 16.26 17.45
C TYR A 21 12.48 15.73 18.84
N MET A 22 13.26 14.66 18.93
CA MET A 22 13.75 14.10 20.19
C MET A 22 14.63 15.09 20.98
N ILE A 23 15.50 15.83 20.29
CA ILE A 23 16.36 16.83 20.91
C ILE A 23 15.53 17.99 21.45
N VAL A 24 14.60 18.52 20.65
CA VAL A 24 13.77 19.69 21.03
C VAL A 24 12.82 19.35 22.18
N THR A 25 12.23 18.16 22.17
CA THR A 25 11.32 17.73 23.24
C THR A 25 12.00 17.17 24.47
N LYS A 26 13.34 17.06 24.46
CA LYS A 26 14.16 16.44 25.53
C LYS A 26 13.67 15.02 25.92
N THR A 27 13.02 14.32 25.01
CA THR A 27 12.47 12.97 25.22
C THR A 27 13.49 11.89 24.86
N PHE A 28 14.72 12.01 25.33
CA PHE A 28 15.80 11.07 25.06
C PHE A 28 15.80 9.92 26.11
N ASP A 29 14.69 9.21 26.20
CA ASP A 29 14.57 8.04 27.07
C ASP A 29 14.45 6.78 26.18
N ILE A 30 15.61 6.24 25.76
CA ILE A 30 15.68 5.07 24.87
C ILE A 30 14.90 3.88 25.41
N PRO A 31 14.98 3.50 26.70
CA PRO A 31 14.17 2.44 27.27
C PRO A 31 12.67 2.68 27.14
N LYS A 32 12.25 3.94 27.29
CA LYS A 32 10.85 4.32 27.16
C LYS A 32 10.38 4.28 25.71
N LEU A 33 11.21 4.71 24.76
CA LEU A 33 10.97 4.62 23.33
C LEU A 33 10.82 3.16 22.88
N LEU A 34 11.72 2.27 23.30
CA LEU A 34 11.67 0.84 22.97
C LEU A 34 10.38 0.16 23.49
N LYS A 35 9.82 0.67 24.60
CA LYS A 35 8.55 0.17 25.15
C LYS A 35 7.34 0.55 24.26
N TYR A 36 7.43 1.67 23.52
CA TYR A 36 6.38 2.12 22.61
C TYR A 36 6.53 1.57 21.19
N VAL A 37 7.63 0.89 20.88
CA VAL A 37 7.80 0.22 19.59
C VAL A 37 6.81 -0.94 19.50
N ASP A 38 5.96 -0.90 18.48
CA ASP A 38 5.13 -2.04 18.14
C ASP A 38 5.99 -3.14 17.47
N TRP A 39 6.57 -4.00 18.29
CA TRP A 39 7.40 -5.11 17.84
C TRP A 39 6.67 -6.07 16.90
N LYS A 40 5.34 -6.12 17.00
CA LYS A 40 4.50 -6.90 16.11
C LYS A 40 4.51 -6.30 14.70
N LEU A 41 4.43 -4.98 14.61
CA LEU A 41 4.55 -4.26 13.34
C LEU A 41 5.96 -4.43 12.74
N VAL A 42 7.01 -4.32 13.55
CA VAL A 42 8.40 -4.52 13.10
C VAL A 42 8.58 -5.93 12.54
N ALA A 43 8.08 -6.96 13.23
CA ALA A 43 8.13 -8.34 12.76
C ALA A 43 7.38 -8.53 11.44
N TRP A 44 6.20 -7.91 11.27
CA TRP A 44 5.45 -7.94 10.03
C TRP A 44 6.21 -7.28 8.87
N VAL A 45 6.79 -6.11 9.10
CA VAL A 45 7.59 -5.42 8.07
C VAL A 45 8.81 -6.25 7.69
N ALA A 46 9.52 -6.83 8.66
CA ALA A 46 10.65 -7.72 8.39
C ALA A 46 10.24 -8.95 7.57
N LEU A 47 9.10 -9.56 7.89
CA LEU A 47 8.55 -10.69 7.14
C LEU A 47 8.19 -10.30 5.70
N ILE A 48 7.58 -9.13 5.50
CA ILE A 48 7.24 -8.62 4.17
C ILE A 48 8.51 -8.41 3.33
N ILE A 49 9.53 -7.78 3.89
CA ILE A 49 10.81 -7.56 3.20
C ILE A 49 11.47 -8.91 2.85
N PHE A 50 11.45 -9.87 3.77
CA PHE A 50 11.98 -11.20 3.53
C PHE A 50 11.23 -11.90 2.39
N LEU A 51 9.91 -11.90 2.41
CA LEU A 51 9.07 -12.48 1.35
C LEU A 51 9.29 -11.77 0.00
N ALA A 52 9.38 -10.45 -0.01
CA ALA A 52 9.65 -9.69 -1.23
C ALA A 52 11.02 -10.05 -1.84
N ASN A 53 12.06 -10.22 -0.99
CA ASN A 53 13.37 -10.66 -1.45
C ASN A 53 13.34 -12.11 -1.99
N LEU A 54 12.63 -13.01 -1.32
CA LEU A 54 12.49 -14.40 -1.75
C LEU A 54 11.75 -14.48 -3.10
N VAL A 55 10.71 -13.70 -3.29
CA VAL A 55 10.00 -13.58 -4.56
C VAL A 55 10.92 -13.03 -5.64
N ARG A 56 11.67 -11.96 -5.34
CA ARG A 56 12.62 -11.36 -6.28
C ARG A 56 13.70 -12.34 -6.75
N THR A 57 14.17 -13.21 -5.87
CA THR A 57 15.18 -14.22 -6.21
C THR A 57 14.62 -15.29 -7.16
N ASN A 58 13.33 -15.63 -7.03
CA ASN A 58 12.66 -16.68 -7.82
C ASN A 58 11.65 -16.10 -8.83
N THR A 59 11.86 -14.85 -9.28
CA THR A 59 10.90 -14.14 -10.13
C THR A 59 10.55 -14.88 -11.42
N ASN A 60 11.53 -15.52 -12.07
CA ASN A 60 11.30 -16.22 -13.33
C ASN A 60 10.41 -17.46 -13.12
N GLU A 61 10.73 -18.29 -12.11
CA GLU A 61 9.92 -19.47 -11.80
C GLU A 61 8.48 -19.11 -11.42
N ILE A 62 8.32 -18.01 -10.68
CA ILE A 62 7.01 -17.51 -10.28
C ILE A 62 6.24 -16.97 -11.49
N LYS A 63 6.91 -16.25 -12.41
CA LYS A 63 6.29 -15.77 -13.65
C LYS A 63 5.80 -16.93 -14.52
N ASP A 64 6.63 -17.95 -14.68
CA ASP A 64 6.28 -19.15 -15.46
C ASP A 64 5.09 -19.89 -14.84
N PHE A 65 5.09 -20.02 -13.51
CA PHE A 65 3.96 -20.62 -12.80
C PHE A 65 2.67 -19.80 -12.96
N LEU A 66 2.74 -18.48 -12.80
CA LEU A 66 1.60 -17.58 -12.95
C LEU A 66 1.11 -17.53 -14.41
N GLY A 67 2.04 -17.52 -15.38
CA GLY A 67 1.70 -17.59 -16.80
C GLY A 67 0.93 -18.86 -17.15
N ASN A 68 1.36 -20.01 -16.63
CA ASN A 68 0.68 -21.30 -16.82
C ASN A 68 -0.71 -21.34 -16.16
N THR A 69 -0.96 -20.54 -15.13
CA THR A 69 -2.27 -20.41 -14.47
C THR A 69 -3.19 -19.36 -15.13
N GLY A 70 -2.73 -18.71 -16.20
CA GLY A 70 -3.48 -17.65 -16.89
C GLY A 70 -3.44 -16.28 -16.21
N LEU A 71 -2.56 -16.10 -15.23
CA LEU A 71 -2.34 -14.84 -14.51
C LEU A 71 -1.19 -14.03 -15.12
N ASP A 72 -1.04 -14.06 -16.44
CA ASP A 72 -0.05 -13.23 -17.12
C ASP A 72 -0.55 -11.78 -17.21
N ILE A 73 0.24 -10.85 -16.69
CA ILE A 73 -0.09 -9.41 -16.69
C ILE A 73 -0.16 -8.83 -18.10
N ASN A 74 0.53 -9.44 -19.06
CA ASN A 74 0.51 -9.02 -20.46
C ASN A 74 -0.80 -9.37 -21.17
N THR A 75 -1.64 -10.20 -20.54
CA THR A 75 -2.98 -10.50 -21.01
C THR A 75 -4.01 -9.62 -20.31
N ILE A 76 -5.03 -9.16 -21.04
CA ILE A 76 -6.12 -8.34 -20.45
C ILE A 76 -6.80 -9.10 -19.31
N SER A 77 -6.99 -10.41 -19.47
CA SER A 77 -7.60 -11.26 -18.44
C SER A 77 -6.74 -11.37 -17.20
N GLY A 78 -5.45 -11.63 -17.33
CA GLY A 78 -4.51 -11.72 -16.22
C GLY A 78 -4.36 -10.40 -15.47
N PHE A 79 -4.19 -9.30 -16.19
CA PHE A 79 -4.13 -7.96 -15.61
C PHE A 79 -5.40 -7.61 -14.81
N THR A 80 -6.58 -7.92 -15.39
CA THR A 80 -7.87 -7.68 -14.72
C THR A 80 -8.03 -8.54 -13.47
N LEU A 81 -7.66 -9.82 -13.54
CA LEU A 81 -7.74 -10.74 -12.40
C LEU A 81 -6.81 -10.32 -11.25
N LEU A 82 -5.57 -9.93 -11.56
CA LEU A 82 -4.62 -9.44 -10.56
C LEU A 82 -5.09 -8.13 -9.92
N SER A 83 -5.64 -7.23 -10.72
CA SER A 83 -6.23 -5.98 -10.22
C SER A 83 -7.44 -6.25 -9.33
N LEU A 84 -8.33 -7.14 -9.75
CA LEU A 84 -9.50 -7.54 -8.96
C LEU A 84 -9.10 -8.23 -7.65
N PHE A 85 -8.08 -9.07 -7.69
CA PHE A 85 -7.54 -9.73 -6.50
C PHE A 85 -6.97 -8.70 -5.50
N SER A 86 -6.19 -7.71 -5.98
CA SER A 86 -5.66 -6.64 -5.15
C SER A 86 -6.79 -5.82 -4.51
N PHE A 87 -7.77 -5.42 -5.31
CA PHE A 87 -8.94 -4.68 -4.84
C PHE A 87 -9.75 -5.47 -3.80
N ALA A 88 -10.11 -6.72 -4.12
CA ALA A 88 -10.94 -7.56 -3.25
C ALA A 88 -10.24 -7.88 -1.93
N GLY A 89 -8.94 -8.12 -1.95
CA GLY A 89 -8.15 -8.36 -0.75
C GLY A 89 -8.11 -7.14 0.17
N ALA A 90 -7.85 -5.96 -0.37
CA ALA A 90 -7.85 -4.71 0.39
C ALA A 90 -9.24 -4.39 0.94
N PHE A 91 -10.29 -4.61 0.14
CA PHE A 91 -11.67 -4.44 0.55
C PHE A 91 -12.05 -5.40 1.69
N ALA A 92 -11.72 -6.67 1.59
CA ALA A 92 -12.05 -7.67 2.60
C ALA A 92 -11.29 -7.45 3.92
N LEU A 93 -10.03 -7.04 3.84
CA LEU A 93 -9.21 -6.81 5.04
C LEU A 93 -9.44 -5.43 5.67
N GLY A 94 -9.97 -4.47 4.92
CA GLY A 94 -10.16 -3.09 5.38
C GLY A 94 -8.86 -2.41 5.83
N SER A 95 -7.72 -2.84 5.27
CA SER A 95 -6.40 -2.35 5.65
C SER A 95 -5.42 -2.44 4.49
N SER A 96 -5.05 -1.30 3.93
CA SER A 96 -4.03 -1.22 2.89
C SER A 96 -2.64 -1.65 3.39
N SER A 97 -2.33 -1.46 4.67
CA SER A 97 -1.03 -1.87 5.23
C SER A 97 -0.85 -3.39 5.27
N ARG A 98 -1.92 -4.15 5.36
CA ARG A 98 -1.87 -5.62 5.36
C ARG A 98 -1.82 -6.18 3.94
N PHE A 99 -2.52 -5.57 3.02
CA PHE A 99 -2.60 -6.03 1.64
C PHE A 99 -1.59 -5.35 0.72
N GLY A 100 -1.15 -4.14 1.03
CA GLY A 100 -0.10 -3.42 0.30
C GLY A 100 1.22 -4.20 0.17
N ALA A 101 1.47 -5.15 1.08
CA ALA A 101 2.57 -6.09 0.93
C ALA A 101 2.45 -6.94 -0.34
N ILE A 102 1.26 -7.38 -0.70
CA ILE A 102 0.99 -8.16 -1.92
C ILE A 102 1.19 -7.27 -3.15
N THR A 103 0.79 -6.01 -3.07
CA THR A 103 1.02 -5.02 -4.12
C THR A 103 2.50 -4.86 -4.44
N VAL A 104 3.36 -4.78 -3.41
CA VAL A 104 4.82 -4.71 -3.58
C VAL A 104 5.37 -6.00 -4.20
N ILE A 105 4.86 -7.15 -3.78
CA ILE A 105 5.24 -8.45 -4.35
C ILE A 105 4.85 -8.54 -5.82
N LEU A 106 3.63 -8.16 -6.18
CA LEU A 106 3.18 -8.14 -7.58
C LEU A 106 4.04 -7.22 -8.43
N ALA A 107 4.34 -6.01 -7.95
CA ALA A 107 5.23 -5.09 -8.64
C ALA A 107 6.67 -5.63 -8.75
N SER A 108 7.14 -6.41 -7.79
CA SER A 108 8.46 -7.05 -7.85
C SER A 108 8.52 -8.18 -8.89
N ILE A 109 7.40 -8.85 -9.14
CA ILE A 109 7.30 -9.93 -10.14
C ILE A 109 7.17 -9.36 -11.54
N TYR A 110 6.26 -8.43 -11.74
CA TYR A 110 5.87 -7.96 -13.08
C TYR A 110 6.62 -6.71 -13.55
N GLY A 111 7.07 -5.87 -12.62
CA GLY A 111 7.82 -4.65 -12.87
C GLY A 111 7.34 -3.51 -11.98
N LEU A 112 8.27 -2.62 -11.64
CA LEU A 112 7.98 -1.47 -10.76
C LEU A 112 7.06 -0.44 -11.43
N GLU A 113 6.96 -0.45 -12.75
CA GLU A 113 6.03 0.39 -13.54
C GLU A 113 4.56 0.11 -13.19
N TYR A 114 4.23 -1.11 -12.75
CA TYR A 114 2.88 -1.49 -12.32
C TYR A 114 2.57 -1.12 -10.86
N LEU A 115 3.58 -0.71 -10.08
CA LEU A 115 3.41 -0.38 -8.66
C LEU A 115 2.35 0.71 -8.42
N PRO A 116 2.36 1.85 -9.16
CA PRO A 116 1.35 2.89 -8.97
C PRO A 116 -0.08 2.38 -9.23
N TRP A 117 -0.25 1.52 -10.23
CA TRP A 117 -1.53 0.93 -10.56
C TRP A 117 -2.05 0.01 -9.45
N PHE A 118 -1.28 -0.99 -9.05
CA PHE A 118 -1.68 -1.91 -7.99
C PHE A 118 -1.92 -1.19 -6.66
N PHE A 119 -1.09 -0.19 -6.36
CA PHE A 119 -1.29 0.64 -5.16
C PHE A 119 -2.60 1.44 -5.24
N ALA A 120 -2.93 2.03 -6.38
CA ALA A 120 -4.17 2.76 -6.58
C ALA A 120 -5.40 1.85 -6.41
N VAL A 121 -5.35 0.66 -6.98
CA VAL A 121 -6.43 -0.35 -6.89
C VAL A 121 -6.61 -0.86 -5.47
N ASP A 122 -5.51 -1.19 -4.78
CA ASP A 122 -5.48 -1.58 -3.36
C ASP A 122 -6.07 -0.48 -2.48
N PHE A 123 -5.60 0.74 -2.67
CA PHE A 123 -6.06 1.90 -1.91
C PHE A 123 -7.56 2.17 -2.11
N CYS A 124 -8.07 2.00 -3.32
CA CYS A 124 -9.50 2.13 -3.60
C CYS A 124 -10.32 1.05 -2.88
N GLY A 125 -9.88 -0.20 -2.93
CA GLY A 125 -10.52 -1.29 -2.20
C GLY A 125 -10.58 -1.01 -0.69
N TYR A 126 -9.46 -0.55 -0.13
CA TYR A 126 -9.37 -0.15 1.26
C TYR A 126 -10.31 1.02 1.62
N LEU A 127 -10.35 2.08 0.80
CA LEU A 127 -11.17 3.26 1.06
C LEU A 127 -12.66 2.96 1.15
N ILE A 128 -13.17 2.12 0.25
CA ILE A 128 -14.60 1.78 0.19
C ILE A 128 -14.98 0.59 1.09
N SER A 129 -13.98 -0.01 1.76
CA SER A 129 -14.23 -1.13 2.65
C SER A 129 -15.09 -0.74 3.85
N PRO A 130 -16.17 -1.46 4.14
CA PRO A 130 -16.95 -1.25 5.36
C PRO A 130 -16.17 -1.62 6.63
N MET A 131 -15.09 -2.40 6.49
CA MET A 131 -14.19 -2.76 7.59
C MET A 131 -13.17 -1.66 7.92
N HIS A 132 -13.13 -0.59 7.13
CA HIS A 132 -12.24 0.54 7.35
C HIS A 132 -12.71 1.35 8.57
N LYS A 133 -11.94 1.28 9.65
CA LYS A 133 -12.29 1.92 10.93
C LYS A 133 -12.51 3.43 10.82
N CYS A 134 -11.74 4.13 10.00
CA CYS A 134 -11.89 5.57 9.83
C CYS A 134 -13.23 5.93 9.19
N VAL A 135 -13.71 5.11 8.24
CA VAL A 135 -15.03 5.27 7.63
C VAL A 135 -16.12 5.10 8.68
N THR A 136 -16.04 4.04 9.47
CA THR A 136 -17.02 3.75 10.52
C THR A 136 -17.04 4.84 11.58
N ILE A 137 -15.88 5.27 12.07
CA ILE A 137 -15.77 6.35 13.07
C ILE A 137 -16.28 7.68 12.48
N GLY A 138 -15.89 8.00 11.24
CA GLY A 138 -16.34 9.22 10.57
C GLY A 138 -17.87 9.25 10.43
N MET A 139 -18.48 8.14 10.01
CA MET A 139 -19.94 8.04 9.90
C MET A 139 -20.63 8.23 11.25
N LEU A 140 -20.13 7.62 12.31
CA LEU A 140 -20.66 7.75 13.66
C LEU A 140 -20.54 9.21 14.16
N TYR A 141 -19.40 9.84 13.92
CA TYR A 141 -19.12 11.20 14.38
C TYR A 141 -19.98 12.24 13.65
N PHE A 142 -20.10 12.13 12.31
CA PHE A 142 -20.87 13.09 11.51
C PHE A 142 -22.33 12.73 11.34
N GLY A 143 -22.81 11.62 11.87
CA GLY A 143 -24.19 11.15 11.74
C GLY A 143 -24.59 10.91 10.27
N THR A 144 -23.64 10.64 9.38
CA THR A 144 -23.89 10.50 7.94
C THR A 144 -24.25 9.06 7.58
N LYS A 145 -25.09 8.93 6.53
CA LYS A 145 -25.45 7.61 6.01
C LYS A 145 -24.31 7.03 5.17
N LEU A 146 -24.04 5.74 5.35
CA LEU A 146 -23.00 5.00 4.61
C LEU A 146 -23.04 5.26 3.08
N ARG A 147 -24.25 5.33 2.52
CA ARG A 147 -24.42 5.59 1.08
C ARG A 147 -23.75 6.89 0.61
N TYR A 148 -23.92 7.99 1.36
CA TYR A 148 -23.28 9.27 1.00
C TYR A 148 -21.77 9.19 1.06
N TYR A 149 -21.26 8.56 2.11
CA TYR A 149 -19.83 8.38 2.29
C TYR A 149 -19.21 7.56 1.16
N LEU A 150 -19.84 6.41 0.84
CA LEU A 150 -19.40 5.56 -0.27
C LEU A 150 -19.45 6.27 -1.63
N THR A 151 -20.47 7.08 -1.89
CA THR A 151 -20.56 7.83 -3.17
C THR A 151 -19.37 8.77 -3.35
N ILE A 152 -19.00 9.50 -2.29
CA ILE A 152 -17.83 10.40 -2.33
C ILE A 152 -16.53 9.61 -2.49
N LEU A 153 -16.36 8.53 -1.72
CA LEU A 153 -15.14 7.71 -1.78
C LEU A 153 -14.99 6.99 -3.12
N CYS A 154 -16.09 6.50 -3.70
CA CYS A 154 -16.06 5.90 -5.05
C CYS A 154 -15.66 6.93 -6.11
N GLY A 155 -16.13 8.19 -5.99
CA GLY A 155 -15.72 9.28 -6.87
C GLY A 155 -14.20 9.55 -6.79
N TRP A 156 -13.68 9.70 -5.59
CA TRP A 156 -12.24 9.87 -5.36
C TRP A 156 -11.42 8.65 -5.80
N GLY A 157 -11.89 7.46 -5.48
CA GLY A 157 -11.27 6.21 -5.89
C GLY A 157 -11.19 6.09 -7.41
N GLY A 158 -12.28 6.41 -8.11
CA GLY A 158 -12.31 6.43 -9.57
C GLY A 158 -11.28 7.40 -10.17
N LEU A 159 -11.12 8.58 -9.57
CA LEU A 159 -10.14 9.57 -9.99
C LEU A 159 -8.69 9.07 -9.78
N VAL A 160 -8.42 8.41 -8.65
CA VAL A 160 -7.10 7.83 -8.36
C VAL A 160 -6.77 6.70 -9.35
N ILE A 161 -7.72 5.81 -9.65
CA ILE A 161 -7.54 4.74 -10.64
C ILE A 161 -7.32 5.33 -12.03
N ALA A 162 -8.08 6.35 -12.43
CA ALA A 162 -7.92 6.99 -13.72
C ALA A 162 -6.54 7.63 -13.87
N THR A 163 -6.05 8.35 -12.85
CA THR A 163 -4.71 8.95 -12.88
C THR A 163 -3.60 7.91 -12.91
N ALA A 164 -3.73 6.82 -12.16
CA ALA A 164 -2.76 5.73 -12.18
C ALA A 164 -2.75 4.99 -13.53
N GLY A 165 -3.94 4.80 -14.14
CA GLY A 165 -4.06 4.20 -15.48
C GLY A 165 -3.43 5.08 -16.58
N ILE A 166 -3.65 6.40 -16.51
CA ILE A 166 -2.97 7.34 -17.42
C ILE A 166 -1.45 7.24 -17.22
N GLY A 167 -0.96 7.24 -15.99
CA GLY A 167 0.46 7.08 -15.70
C GLY A 167 1.05 5.78 -16.28
N LEU A 168 0.30 4.68 -16.23
CA LEU A 168 0.74 3.39 -16.78
C LEU A 168 0.80 3.38 -18.32
N ILE A 169 -0.07 4.16 -18.99
CA ILE A 169 -0.06 4.25 -20.46
C ILE A 169 1.15 5.05 -20.97
N PHE A 170 1.62 6.02 -20.17
CA PHE A 170 2.72 6.90 -20.54
C PHE A 170 4.08 6.49 -19.93
N SER A 171 4.16 5.41 -19.16
CA SER A 171 5.42 4.84 -18.65
C SER A 171 6.02 3.85 -19.64
#